data_8496669541cbfc1157389f5558a971e3
#
_entry.id   8496669541cbfc1157389f5558a971e3
#
_cell.length_a   1.000
_cell.length_b   1.000
_cell.length_c   1.000
_cell.angle_alpha   90.00
_cell.angle_beta   90.00
_cell.angle_gamma   90.00
#
_symmetry.space_group_name_H-M   'P 1'
#
loop_
_entity.id
_entity.type
_entity.pdbx_description
1 polymer ?
#
loop_
_entity_poly.entity_id
_entity_poly.type
_entity_poly.pdbx_seq_one_letter_code
_entity_poly.pdbx_strand_id
1 'polypeptide(L)'
;MSTTLSDSGPLPAVADAAGAIATAPAAPAPAAPAASPPAPAARPRRPHVAAFDPIRLTIMVFVVGVHTLAFGGGQVTVVLGAVTTVFHTSRELFFLLTALVLTYNYGHRGRVAWPRFWRRRYWLVVPAYLAWSVIYYAADGPGRGSFPVAFWHDLLHASARYHLYFLVVTMQVYALFPVLRWVLRKTAGHHVALFLAACVYQIALTAALQHYPVRSGPLVGWLNAAGSGIWLESYLLYVVAGALAGWHFERVCEVTRRHYQASTMALVAGFGVAAGVGTYLAEIYLGGATPGAASAVFQPVVVVEALAFGWTLLAAGLRWSDRGASHRKFFAAGSASSFGIYLAHPLVLQGLLALASASGVLAAVRGAPAGLEQLALLGVAAPLVYGVSWVIASAARRTPFSLMLTGREYASARRRAGGANGTG
;
A
#
# COMPACT_ATOMS: atom_id res chain seq x y z
N MET A 1 -54.33 -53.89 -54.63
CA MET A 1 -54.69 -53.41 -55.97
C MET A 1 -53.37 -52.92 -56.54
N SER A 2 -52.89 -53.75 -57.39
CA SER A 2 -52.67 -53.64 -58.84
C SER A 2 -51.40 -52.87 -59.13
N THR A 3 -50.37 -53.62 -59.50
CA THR A 3 -49.92 -54.00 -60.86
C THR A 3 -49.24 -52.85 -61.57
N THR A 4 -48.13 -52.97 -62.30
CA THR A 4 -47.48 -54.02 -63.10
C THR A 4 -46.16 -53.43 -63.60
N LEU A 5 -45.06 -54.17 -63.64
CA LEU A 5 -44.38 -54.75 -64.83
C LEU A 5 -44.00 -53.74 -65.93
N SER A 6 -42.71 -53.66 -66.37
CA SER A 6 -42.14 -54.46 -67.46
C SER A 6 -40.75 -53.85 -67.76
N ASP A 7 -39.65 -54.48 -67.67
CA ASP A 7 -38.96 -55.43 -68.56
C ASP A 7 -38.43 -54.75 -69.84
N SER A 8 -37.13 -54.83 -70.08
CA SER A 8 -36.41 -55.34 -71.23
C SER A 8 -34.96 -54.82 -71.31
N GLY A 9 -34.05 -55.74 -71.20
CA GLY A 9 -32.69 -55.54 -71.71
C GLY A 9 -32.65 -55.72 -73.26
N PRO A 10 -31.57 -55.65 -73.99
CA PRO A 10 -30.49 -56.64 -73.93
C PRO A 10 -29.07 -56.12 -74.20
N LEU A 11 -28.13 -56.97 -73.96
CA LEU A 11 -26.72 -57.30 -74.24
C LEU A 11 -26.12 -56.77 -75.59
N PRO A 12 -24.81 -57.11 -75.85
CA PRO A 12 -23.53 -56.56 -75.43
C PRO A 12 -22.67 -56.17 -76.66
N ALA A 13 -21.57 -55.48 -76.46
CA ALA A 13 -20.45 -55.44 -77.43
C ALA A 13 -19.11 -55.03 -76.87
N VAL A 14 -18.24 -56.02 -76.87
CA VAL A 14 -16.87 -56.04 -77.35
C VAL A 14 -15.78 -55.17 -76.71
N ALA A 15 -14.78 -55.86 -76.21
CA ALA A 15 -13.49 -55.46 -75.68
C ALA A 15 -12.68 -54.56 -76.59
N ASP A 16 -11.92 -53.67 -75.98
CA ASP A 16 -10.57 -53.34 -76.47
C ASP A 16 -9.60 -53.16 -75.29
N ALA A 17 -8.53 -53.89 -75.40
CA ALA A 17 -7.43 -53.94 -74.43
C ALA A 17 -6.44 -52.83 -74.71
N ALA A 18 -6.20 -51.96 -73.79
CA ALA A 18 -5.02 -51.09 -73.81
C ALA A 18 -4.49 -50.78 -72.38
N GLY A 19 -3.37 -51.35 -72.04
CA GLY A 19 -2.34 -50.78 -71.22
C GLY A 19 -2.65 -50.45 -69.76
N ALA A 20 -2.43 -51.43 -68.86
CA ALA A 20 -2.30 -51.20 -67.44
C ALA A 20 -0.99 -50.46 -67.13
N ILE A 21 -1.04 -49.19 -66.89
CA ILE A 21 0.05 -48.46 -66.15
C ILE A 21 -0.28 -48.52 -64.69
N ALA A 22 0.49 -49.32 -63.90
CA ALA A 22 0.41 -49.37 -62.46
C ALA A 22 0.85 -48.04 -61.85
N THR A 23 -0.12 -47.25 -61.35
CA THR A 23 0.15 -46.11 -60.51
C THR A 23 0.50 -46.60 -59.09
N ALA A 24 1.74 -46.29 -58.66
CA ALA A 24 2.21 -46.57 -57.28
C ALA A 24 1.30 -45.83 -56.28
N PRO A 25 1.03 -46.41 -55.08
CA PRO A 25 0.24 -45.72 -54.07
C PRO A 25 0.95 -44.45 -53.60
N ALA A 26 0.24 -43.33 -53.55
CA ALA A 26 0.74 -42.05 -53.04
C ALA A 26 1.13 -42.20 -51.61
N ALA A 27 2.33 -41.71 -51.25
CA ALA A 27 2.82 -41.65 -49.87
C ALA A 27 1.84 -40.85 -48.99
N PRO A 28 1.57 -41.29 -47.73
CA PRO A 28 0.70 -40.56 -46.81
C PRO A 28 1.23 -39.16 -46.61
N ALA A 29 0.37 -38.15 -46.68
CA ALA A 29 0.71 -36.76 -46.38
C ALA A 29 1.28 -36.62 -44.95
N PRO A 30 2.30 -35.79 -44.74
CA PRO A 30 2.84 -35.56 -43.39
C PRO A 30 1.73 -35.12 -42.45
N ALA A 31 1.60 -35.79 -41.30
CA ALA A 31 0.62 -35.47 -40.28
C ALA A 31 0.79 -33.98 -39.84
N ALA A 32 -0.30 -33.24 -39.89
CA ALA A 32 -0.29 -31.83 -39.40
C ALA A 32 0.27 -31.80 -37.98
N PRO A 33 1.13 -30.82 -37.63
CA PRO A 33 1.69 -30.70 -36.30
C PRO A 33 0.54 -30.62 -35.28
N ALA A 34 0.58 -31.48 -34.28
CA ALA A 34 -0.42 -31.52 -33.20
C ALA A 34 -0.58 -30.12 -32.61
N ALA A 35 -1.81 -29.60 -32.61
CA ALA A 35 -2.10 -28.30 -32.03
C ALA A 35 -1.57 -28.24 -30.59
N SER A 36 -0.72 -27.26 -30.31
CA SER A 36 -0.21 -27.03 -28.98
C SER A 36 -1.37 -26.92 -28.00
N PRO A 37 -1.29 -27.55 -26.82
CA PRO A 37 -2.37 -27.48 -25.86
C PRO A 37 -2.66 -25.99 -25.52
N PRO A 38 -3.93 -25.61 -25.41
CA PRO A 38 -4.31 -24.22 -25.15
C PRO A 38 -3.62 -23.75 -23.86
N ALA A 39 -2.99 -22.57 -23.95
CA ALA A 39 -2.32 -21.95 -22.80
C ALA A 39 -3.32 -21.87 -21.63
N PRO A 40 -2.93 -22.26 -20.41
CA PRO A 40 -3.85 -22.27 -19.27
C PRO A 40 -4.48 -20.88 -19.10
N ALA A 41 -5.80 -20.81 -19.16
CA ALA A 41 -6.58 -19.59 -19.07
C ALA A 41 -6.12 -18.77 -17.86
N ALA A 42 -5.75 -17.50 -18.08
CA ALA A 42 -5.31 -16.61 -17.03
C ALA A 42 -6.45 -16.50 -16.00
N ARG A 43 -6.21 -16.98 -14.77
CA ARG A 43 -7.21 -16.91 -13.70
C ARG A 43 -7.67 -15.47 -13.51
N PRO A 44 -8.98 -15.22 -13.42
CA PRO A 44 -9.52 -13.87 -13.32
C PRO A 44 -8.91 -13.13 -12.12
N ARG A 45 -8.56 -11.85 -12.31
CA ARG A 45 -8.08 -10.98 -11.22
C ARG A 45 -9.22 -10.84 -10.21
N ARG A 46 -8.90 -10.93 -8.91
CA ARG A 46 -9.89 -10.60 -7.88
C ARG A 46 -10.43 -9.18 -8.12
N PRO A 47 -11.74 -8.96 -7.92
CA PRO A 47 -12.34 -7.64 -8.12
C PRO A 47 -11.72 -6.60 -7.19
N HIS A 48 -11.74 -5.34 -7.64
CA HIS A 48 -11.32 -4.21 -6.80
C HIS A 48 -12.31 -4.04 -5.64
N VAL A 49 -11.79 -4.02 -4.42
CA VAL A 49 -12.58 -3.80 -3.21
C VAL A 49 -12.71 -2.29 -3.00
N ALA A 50 -13.88 -1.74 -3.31
CA ALA A 50 -14.15 -0.30 -3.22
C ALA A 50 -13.92 0.26 -1.80
N ALA A 51 -14.17 -0.54 -0.77
CA ALA A 51 -13.94 -0.17 0.63
C ALA A 51 -12.51 0.30 0.93
N PHE A 52 -11.51 -0.12 0.14
CA PHE A 52 -10.12 0.32 0.36
C PHE A 52 -9.83 1.75 -0.13
N ASP A 53 -10.69 2.34 -0.95
CA ASP A 53 -10.46 3.68 -1.48
C ASP A 53 -10.57 4.77 -0.40
N PRO A 54 -11.67 4.84 0.39
CA PRO A 54 -11.75 5.79 1.50
C PRO A 54 -10.68 5.52 2.57
N ILE A 55 -10.33 4.24 2.85
CA ILE A 55 -9.29 3.91 3.83
C ILE A 55 -7.95 4.54 3.43
N ARG A 56 -7.54 4.42 2.17
CA ARG A 56 -6.28 5.03 1.68
C ARG A 56 -6.29 6.54 1.81
N LEU A 57 -7.42 7.20 1.49
CA LEU A 57 -7.52 8.65 1.63
C LEU A 57 -7.37 9.06 3.11
N THR A 58 -8.06 8.39 4.02
CA THR A 58 -7.98 8.69 5.45
C THR A 58 -6.57 8.49 6.00
N ILE A 59 -5.89 7.40 5.61
CA ILE A 59 -4.48 7.20 5.99
C ILE A 59 -3.61 8.35 5.49
N MET A 60 -3.85 8.86 4.27
CA MET A 60 -3.11 10.02 3.74
C MET A 60 -3.42 11.31 4.51
N VAL A 61 -4.65 11.50 4.99
CA VAL A 61 -4.98 12.62 5.88
C VAL A 61 -4.15 12.54 7.16
N PHE A 62 -4.00 11.35 7.75
CA PHE A 62 -3.16 11.16 8.95
C PHE A 62 -1.68 11.44 8.65
N VAL A 63 -1.15 10.95 7.52
CA VAL A 63 0.24 11.21 7.11
C VAL A 63 0.50 12.71 6.93
N VAL A 64 -0.36 13.40 6.19
CA VAL A 64 -0.21 14.86 5.98
C VAL A 64 -0.40 15.61 7.29
N GLY A 65 -1.38 15.20 8.11
CA GLY A 65 -1.67 15.80 9.41
C GLY A 65 -0.47 15.72 10.36
N VAL A 66 0.11 14.53 10.57
CA VAL A 66 1.26 14.38 11.47
C VAL A 66 2.47 15.20 11.04
N HIS A 67 2.76 15.27 9.74
CA HIS A 67 3.88 16.06 9.27
C HIS A 67 3.60 17.58 9.33
N THR A 68 2.35 18.00 9.09
CA THR A 68 1.96 19.41 9.26
C THR A 68 2.10 19.85 10.71
N LEU A 69 1.70 19.00 11.68
CA LEU A 69 1.87 19.26 13.10
C LEU A 69 3.36 19.31 13.47
N ALA A 70 4.15 18.33 13.02
CA ALA A 70 5.56 18.20 13.38
C ALA A 70 6.44 19.34 12.86
N PHE A 71 6.16 19.87 11.67
CA PHE A 71 6.97 20.92 11.03
C PHE A 71 6.36 22.31 11.08
N GLY A 72 5.02 22.40 11.10
CA GLY A 72 4.30 23.68 11.23
C GLY A 72 4.22 24.18 12.66
N GLY A 73 4.08 23.27 13.64
CA GLY A 73 3.98 23.60 15.04
C GLY A 73 5.25 24.25 15.62
N GLY A 74 5.08 24.90 16.77
CA GLY A 74 6.18 25.45 17.56
C GLY A 74 6.81 24.37 18.47
N GLN A 75 7.02 24.72 19.75
CA GLN A 75 7.46 23.73 20.73
C GLN A 75 6.38 22.67 20.97
N VAL A 76 6.81 21.44 21.25
CA VAL A 76 5.87 20.35 21.53
C VAL A 76 5.17 20.59 22.86
N THR A 77 3.98 21.19 22.79
CA THR A 77 3.10 21.37 23.95
C THR A 77 2.36 20.07 24.28
N VAL A 78 1.76 19.97 25.46
CA VAL A 78 0.94 18.82 25.86
C VAL A 78 -0.19 18.56 24.86
N VAL A 79 -0.85 19.62 24.36
CA VAL A 79 -1.94 19.50 23.39
C VAL A 79 -1.40 19.04 22.04
N LEU A 80 -0.29 19.60 21.56
CA LEU A 80 0.33 19.20 20.29
C LEU A 80 0.75 17.73 20.32
N GLY A 81 1.41 17.29 21.41
CA GLY A 81 1.83 15.91 21.57
C GLY A 81 0.64 14.94 21.62
N ALA A 82 -0.42 15.25 22.36
CA ALA A 82 -1.63 14.43 22.44
C ALA A 82 -2.30 14.22 21.06
N VAL A 83 -2.43 15.31 20.27
CA VAL A 83 -2.97 15.23 18.92
C VAL A 83 -2.04 14.44 18.00
N THR A 84 -0.73 14.66 18.10
CA THR A 84 0.28 13.98 17.27
C THR A 84 0.26 12.47 17.51
N THR A 85 0.07 12.01 18.76
CA THR A 85 -0.01 10.58 19.10
C THR A 85 -1.06 9.86 18.27
N VAL A 86 -2.25 10.44 18.10
CA VAL A 86 -3.32 9.85 17.29
C VAL A 86 -2.92 9.70 15.82
N PHE A 87 -2.21 10.69 15.26
CA PHE A 87 -1.80 10.68 13.85
C PHE A 87 -0.58 9.78 13.58
N HIS A 88 0.19 9.41 14.61
CA HIS A 88 1.35 8.54 14.46
C HIS A 88 1.00 7.14 13.94
N THR A 89 -0.23 6.66 14.12
CA THR A 89 -0.70 5.36 13.61
C THR A 89 -0.75 5.25 12.07
N SER A 90 -0.53 6.35 11.35
CA SER A 90 -0.64 6.41 9.88
C SER A 90 0.24 5.40 9.15
N ARG A 91 1.49 5.20 9.58
CA ARG A 91 2.43 4.28 8.93
C ARG A 91 2.10 2.82 9.23
N GLU A 92 1.67 2.49 10.45
CA GLU A 92 1.21 1.17 10.88
C GLU A 92 0.00 0.74 10.07
N LEU A 93 -0.98 1.62 9.93
CA LEU A 93 -2.18 1.41 9.13
C LEU A 93 -1.84 1.19 7.65
N PHE A 94 -0.83 1.88 7.15
CA PHE A 94 -0.41 1.71 5.75
C PHE A 94 0.25 0.35 5.50
N PHE A 95 1.12 -0.14 6.40
CA PHE A 95 1.71 -1.47 6.29
C PHE A 95 0.68 -2.56 6.47
N LEU A 96 -0.27 -2.39 7.40
CA LEU A 96 -1.41 -3.28 7.57
C LEU A 96 -2.22 -3.39 6.28
N LEU A 97 -2.61 -2.26 5.68
CA LEU A 97 -3.37 -2.24 4.42
C LEU A 97 -2.56 -2.82 3.25
N THR A 98 -1.26 -2.55 3.19
CA THR A 98 -0.38 -3.10 2.15
C THR A 98 -0.33 -4.61 2.21
N ALA A 99 -0.09 -5.18 3.38
CA ALA A 99 -0.04 -6.63 3.59
C ALA A 99 -1.42 -7.28 3.35
N LEU A 100 -2.51 -6.64 3.78
CA LEU A 100 -3.88 -7.09 3.52
C LEU A 100 -4.13 -7.19 2.02
N VAL A 101 -3.87 -6.13 1.26
CA VAL A 101 -4.10 -6.12 -0.20
C VAL A 101 -3.21 -7.12 -0.93
N LEU A 102 -1.95 -7.28 -0.51
CA LEU A 102 -1.06 -8.29 -1.09
C LEU A 102 -1.59 -9.70 -0.84
N THR A 103 -1.96 -10.01 0.40
CA THR A 103 -2.42 -11.35 0.77
C THR A 103 -3.80 -11.66 0.19
N TYR A 104 -4.70 -10.70 0.16
CA TYR A 104 -5.98 -10.81 -0.56
C TYR A 104 -5.77 -11.21 -2.02
N ASN A 105 -4.80 -10.60 -2.71
CA ASN A 105 -4.57 -10.86 -4.13
C ASN A 105 -3.75 -12.12 -4.41
N TYR A 106 -2.84 -12.52 -3.53
CA TYR A 106 -1.84 -13.57 -3.80
C TYR A 106 -1.84 -14.71 -2.80
N GLY A 107 -2.44 -14.56 -1.61
CA GLY A 107 -2.37 -15.54 -0.51
C GLY A 107 -2.80 -16.94 -0.92
N HIS A 108 -4.00 -17.07 -1.48
CA HIS A 108 -4.59 -18.35 -1.90
C HIS A 108 -4.28 -18.76 -3.35
N ARG A 109 -3.43 -18.02 -4.07
CA ARG A 109 -3.03 -18.43 -5.41
C ARG A 109 -2.19 -19.70 -5.34
N GLY A 110 -2.33 -20.60 -6.31
CA GLY A 110 -1.48 -21.78 -6.44
C GLY A 110 0.00 -21.39 -6.66
N ARG A 111 0.49 -21.53 -7.89
CA ARG A 111 1.83 -21.05 -8.26
C ARG A 111 1.82 -19.53 -8.49
N VAL A 112 2.81 -18.83 -7.95
CA VAL A 112 3.08 -17.42 -8.19
C VAL A 112 4.44 -17.32 -8.87
N ALA A 113 4.49 -16.66 -10.03
CA ALA A 113 5.75 -16.33 -10.70
C ALA A 113 6.43 -15.15 -9.96
N TRP A 114 7.25 -15.46 -8.96
CA TRP A 114 7.89 -14.46 -8.09
C TRP A 114 8.72 -13.42 -8.85
N PRO A 115 9.53 -13.78 -9.87
CA PRO A 115 10.28 -12.76 -10.63
C PRO A 115 9.34 -11.74 -11.30
N ARG A 116 8.22 -12.19 -11.87
CA ARG A 116 7.21 -11.31 -12.48
C ARG A 116 6.50 -10.44 -11.42
N PHE A 117 6.22 -11.01 -10.24
CA PHE A 117 5.65 -10.28 -9.10
C PHE A 117 6.57 -9.15 -8.68
N TRP A 118 7.85 -9.44 -8.39
CA TRP A 118 8.83 -8.46 -7.96
C TRP A 118 9.08 -7.40 -9.02
N ARG A 119 9.35 -7.79 -10.28
CA ARG A 119 9.51 -6.84 -11.39
C ARG A 119 8.37 -5.83 -11.43
N ARG A 120 7.10 -6.30 -11.32
CA ARG A 120 5.94 -5.41 -11.37
C ARG A 120 5.85 -4.48 -10.16
N ARG A 121 6.24 -4.94 -8.97
CA ARG A 121 6.15 -4.14 -7.74
C ARG A 121 7.28 -3.13 -7.65
N TYR A 122 8.50 -3.55 -7.88
CA TYR A 122 9.66 -2.66 -7.87
C TYR A 122 9.62 -1.64 -9.01
N TRP A 123 9.11 -2.00 -10.18
CA TRP A 123 8.90 -1.05 -11.28
C TRP A 123 8.03 0.14 -10.91
N LEU A 124 7.11 0.00 -9.96
CA LEU A 124 6.25 1.10 -9.51
C LEU A 124 6.85 1.92 -8.37
N VAL A 125 7.75 1.35 -7.57
CA VAL A 125 8.27 2.00 -6.36
C VAL A 125 9.68 2.54 -6.55
N VAL A 126 10.59 1.76 -7.17
CA VAL A 126 12.00 2.15 -7.30
C VAL A 126 12.20 3.42 -8.15
N PRO A 127 11.61 3.57 -9.35
CA PRO A 127 11.77 4.81 -10.11
C PRO A 127 11.26 6.04 -9.37
N ALA A 128 10.16 5.90 -8.62
CA ALA A 128 9.63 6.98 -7.80
C ALA A 128 10.56 7.32 -6.63
N TYR A 129 11.10 6.30 -5.94
CA TYR A 129 12.06 6.49 -4.87
C TYR A 129 13.31 7.25 -5.34
N LEU A 130 13.90 6.82 -6.46
CA LEU A 130 15.08 7.48 -7.04
C LEU A 130 14.79 8.92 -7.45
N ALA A 131 13.69 9.14 -8.18
CA ALA A 131 13.33 10.48 -8.65
C ALA A 131 13.09 11.45 -7.49
N TRP A 132 12.36 11.03 -6.47
CA TRP A 132 12.07 11.89 -5.31
C TRP A 132 13.28 12.06 -4.41
N SER A 133 14.20 11.09 -4.32
CA SER A 133 15.48 11.29 -3.63
C SER A 133 16.31 12.39 -4.31
N VAL A 134 16.35 12.42 -5.65
CA VAL A 134 17.01 13.51 -6.39
C VAL A 134 16.30 14.85 -6.17
N ILE A 135 14.96 14.88 -6.26
CA ILE A 135 14.17 16.11 -6.07
C ILE A 135 14.41 16.69 -4.68
N TYR A 136 14.37 15.86 -3.64
CA TYR A 136 14.61 16.33 -2.26
C TYR A 136 16.04 16.72 -2.01
N TYR A 137 17.00 16.00 -2.56
CA TYR A 137 18.40 16.40 -2.49
C TYR A 137 18.62 17.79 -3.11
N ALA A 138 18.03 18.03 -4.27
CA ALA A 138 18.11 19.33 -4.94
C ALA A 138 17.34 20.44 -4.20
N ALA A 139 16.21 20.14 -3.58
CA ALA A 139 15.37 21.10 -2.84
C ALA A 139 16.01 21.57 -1.53
N ASP A 140 16.80 20.70 -0.86
CA ASP A 140 17.45 21.03 0.42
C ASP A 140 18.79 21.78 0.22
N GLY A 141 19.27 21.88 -1.02
CA GLY A 141 20.46 22.68 -1.37
C GLY A 141 21.81 22.07 -0.97
N PRO A 142 22.90 22.81 -1.17
CA PRO A 142 24.28 22.27 -1.06
C PRO A 142 24.81 22.05 0.37
N GLY A 143 23.99 22.24 1.41
CA GLY A 143 24.38 22.07 2.81
C GLY A 143 24.64 20.63 3.27
N ARG A 144 24.42 19.63 2.40
CA ARG A 144 24.51 18.19 2.74
C ARG A 144 25.88 17.55 2.50
N GLY A 145 26.91 18.32 2.16
CA GLY A 145 28.24 17.81 1.83
C GLY A 145 28.48 17.60 0.33
N SER A 146 29.61 16.97 -0.01
CA SER A 146 30.00 16.80 -1.43
C SER A 146 29.14 15.77 -2.15
N PHE A 147 28.50 16.19 -3.24
CA PHE A 147 27.94 15.25 -4.22
C PHE A 147 29.11 14.52 -4.94
N PRO A 148 29.09 13.19 -5.16
CA PRO A 148 27.95 12.28 -5.02
C PRO A 148 27.87 11.51 -3.67
N VAL A 149 28.86 11.64 -2.80
CA VAL A 149 28.96 10.82 -1.56
C VAL A 149 27.72 10.99 -0.66
N ALA A 150 27.36 12.24 -0.38
CA ALA A 150 26.19 12.53 0.45
C ALA A 150 24.89 12.01 -0.20
N PHE A 151 24.74 12.10 -1.53
CA PHE A 151 23.59 11.59 -2.23
C PHE A 151 23.48 10.06 -2.13
N TRP A 152 24.58 9.33 -2.34
CA TRP A 152 24.58 7.87 -2.22
C TRP A 152 24.33 7.40 -0.78
N HIS A 153 24.90 8.12 0.21
CA HIS A 153 24.59 7.87 1.61
C HIS A 153 23.08 8.01 1.86
N ASP A 154 22.49 9.13 1.47
CA ASP A 154 21.07 9.41 1.68
C ASP A 154 20.17 8.40 0.93
N LEU A 155 20.56 8.00 -0.26
CA LEU A 155 19.83 7.00 -1.03
C LEU A 155 19.84 5.62 -0.34
N LEU A 156 20.99 5.18 0.16
CA LEU A 156 21.14 3.87 0.80
C LEU A 156 20.47 3.80 2.18
N HIS A 157 20.45 4.93 2.91
CA HIS A 157 19.86 5.02 4.24
C HIS A 157 18.43 5.58 4.25
N ALA A 158 17.86 5.82 3.07
CA ALA A 158 16.53 6.42 2.92
C ALA A 158 16.37 7.78 3.64
N SER A 159 17.47 8.53 3.78
CA SER A 159 17.56 9.77 4.55
C SER A 159 17.44 11.04 3.71
N ALA A 160 17.27 10.92 2.37
CA ALA A 160 17.07 12.08 1.49
C ALA A 160 15.87 12.94 1.94
N ARG A 161 14.84 12.33 2.53
CA ARG A 161 13.76 13.02 3.24
C ARG A 161 13.15 12.08 4.28
N TYR A 162 12.70 12.64 5.40
CA TYR A 162 12.19 11.92 6.57
C TYR A 162 11.08 10.87 6.31
N HIS A 163 10.35 10.94 5.21
CA HIS A 163 9.29 10.00 4.87
C HIS A 163 9.72 8.91 3.89
N LEU A 164 10.83 9.08 3.13
CA LEU A 164 11.22 8.15 2.06
C LEU A 164 11.61 6.75 2.57
N TYR A 165 12.01 6.62 3.85
CA TYR A 165 12.27 5.31 4.46
C TYR A 165 11.10 4.33 4.30
N PHE A 166 9.89 4.85 4.28
CA PHE A 166 8.68 4.06 4.11
C PHE A 166 8.64 3.28 2.78
N LEU A 167 9.19 3.84 1.69
CA LEU A 167 9.32 3.13 0.42
C LEU A 167 10.29 1.96 0.54
N VAL A 168 11.37 2.13 1.30
CA VAL A 168 12.35 1.08 1.56
C VAL A 168 11.71 -0.06 2.36
N VAL A 169 10.95 0.25 3.42
CA VAL A 169 10.19 -0.77 4.17
C VAL A 169 9.15 -1.45 3.26
N THR A 170 8.47 -0.69 2.41
CA THR A 170 7.52 -1.27 1.43
C THR A 170 8.22 -2.23 0.46
N MET A 171 9.43 -1.90 0.00
CA MET A 171 10.24 -2.79 -0.81
C MET A 171 10.64 -4.07 -0.05
N GLN A 172 10.96 -3.97 1.25
CA GLN A 172 11.22 -5.13 2.11
C GLN A 172 9.97 -6.02 2.27
N VAL A 173 8.77 -5.43 2.43
CA VAL A 173 7.50 -6.18 2.43
C VAL A 173 7.34 -6.97 1.12
N TYR A 174 7.65 -6.37 -0.02
CA TYR A 174 7.58 -7.07 -1.32
C TYR A 174 8.63 -8.16 -1.45
N ALA A 175 9.87 -7.93 -0.98
CA ALA A 175 10.95 -8.93 -0.98
C ALA A 175 10.55 -10.15 -0.16
N LEU A 176 10.05 -9.92 1.06
CA LEU A 176 9.75 -10.97 2.05
C LEU A 176 8.33 -11.54 1.91
N PHE A 177 7.51 -11.03 1.00
CA PHE A 177 6.14 -11.54 0.82
C PHE A 177 6.04 -13.04 0.50
N PRO A 178 6.97 -13.68 -0.27
CA PRO A 178 7.00 -15.14 -0.42
C PRO A 178 7.15 -15.87 0.91
N VAL A 179 8.03 -15.37 1.79
CA VAL A 179 8.28 -15.94 3.14
C VAL A 179 7.02 -15.77 4.00
N LEU A 180 6.44 -14.57 4.04
CA LEU A 180 5.19 -14.31 4.76
C LEU A 180 4.07 -15.26 4.30
N ARG A 181 3.92 -15.44 3.00
CA ARG A 181 2.94 -16.36 2.44
C ARG A 181 3.23 -17.83 2.82
N TRP A 182 4.49 -18.22 2.87
CA TRP A 182 4.90 -19.55 3.32
C TRP A 182 4.56 -19.74 4.80
N VAL A 183 4.87 -18.77 5.66
CA VAL A 183 4.48 -18.78 7.09
C VAL A 183 2.98 -18.98 7.24
N LEU A 184 2.16 -18.16 6.58
CA LEU A 184 0.69 -18.26 6.64
C LEU A 184 0.19 -19.67 6.24
N ARG A 185 0.81 -20.31 5.27
CA ARG A 185 0.46 -21.68 4.88
C ARG A 185 0.88 -22.73 5.90
N LYS A 186 2.06 -22.56 6.46
CA LYS A 186 2.60 -23.50 7.46
C LYS A 186 1.89 -23.39 8.81
N THR A 187 1.42 -22.22 9.16
CA THR A 187 0.66 -21.95 10.38
C THR A 187 -0.85 -22.06 10.20
N ALA A 188 -1.32 -22.66 9.08
CA ALA A 188 -2.74 -22.89 8.86
C ALA A 188 -3.36 -23.64 10.06
N GLY A 189 -4.46 -23.11 10.60
CA GLY A 189 -5.07 -23.61 11.86
C GLY A 189 -4.53 -22.95 13.14
N HIS A 190 -3.37 -22.29 13.10
CA HIS A 190 -2.74 -21.63 14.25
C HIS A 190 -2.57 -20.11 14.06
N HIS A 191 -3.37 -19.48 13.21
CA HIS A 191 -3.25 -18.06 12.88
C HIS A 191 -3.50 -17.13 14.07
N VAL A 192 -4.30 -17.57 15.06
CA VAL A 192 -4.47 -16.81 16.33
C VAL A 192 -3.16 -16.78 17.10
N ALA A 193 -2.47 -17.92 17.23
CA ALA A 193 -1.17 -17.99 17.91
C ALA A 193 -0.12 -17.13 17.16
N LEU A 194 -0.10 -17.17 15.82
CA LEU A 194 0.77 -16.30 15.03
C LEU A 194 0.51 -14.81 15.28
N PHE A 195 -0.76 -14.41 15.35
CA PHE A 195 -1.15 -13.04 15.67
C PHE A 195 -0.71 -12.63 17.07
N LEU A 196 -0.98 -13.47 18.08
CA LEU A 196 -0.57 -13.19 19.46
C LEU A 196 0.95 -13.12 19.62
N ALA A 197 1.70 -14.01 18.96
CA ALA A 197 3.15 -13.94 18.94
C ALA A 197 3.68 -12.65 18.33
N ALA A 198 3.06 -12.18 17.23
CA ALA A 198 3.40 -10.89 16.62
C ALA A 198 3.05 -9.71 17.54
N CYS A 199 1.94 -9.77 18.29
CA CYS A 199 1.59 -8.75 19.29
C CYS A 199 2.64 -8.70 20.42
N VAL A 200 2.99 -9.85 20.98
CA VAL A 200 4.01 -9.93 22.05
C VAL A 200 5.36 -9.39 21.55
N TYR A 201 5.77 -9.80 20.36
CA TYR A 201 7.00 -9.28 19.75
C TYR A 201 6.97 -7.76 19.59
N GLN A 202 5.89 -7.21 19.03
CA GLN A 202 5.80 -5.77 18.76
C GLN A 202 5.76 -4.94 20.04
N ILE A 203 5.00 -5.38 21.05
CA ILE A 203 4.92 -4.73 22.36
C ILE A 203 6.29 -4.78 23.05
N ALA A 204 6.96 -5.94 23.04
CA ALA A 204 8.28 -6.10 23.64
C ALA A 204 9.32 -5.20 22.96
N LEU A 205 9.31 -5.17 21.60
CA LEU A 205 10.22 -4.33 20.84
C LEU A 205 10.00 -2.85 21.14
N THR A 206 8.75 -2.37 21.07
CA THR A 206 8.45 -0.94 21.31
C THR A 206 8.71 -0.54 22.75
N ALA A 207 8.43 -1.40 23.73
CA ALA A 207 8.80 -1.19 25.12
C ALA A 207 10.33 -1.12 25.32
N ALA A 208 11.08 -1.99 24.64
CA ALA A 208 12.53 -1.94 24.68
C ALA A 208 13.08 -0.65 24.07
N LEU A 209 12.53 -0.19 22.94
CA LEU A 209 12.91 1.06 22.29
C LEU A 209 12.63 2.29 23.16
N GLN A 210 11.55 2.27 23.93
CA GLN A 210 11.11 3.38 24.77
C GLN A 210 11.89 3.44 26.10
N HIS A 211 12.08 2.30 26.77
CA HIS A 211 12.55 2.27 28.16
C HIS A 211 14.03 1.89 28.32
N TYR A 212 14.65 1.30 27.31
CA TYR A 212 16.04 0.88 27.37
C TYR A 212 16.89 1.60 26.32
N PRO A 213 17.42 2.81 26.64
CA PRO A 213 18.45 3.43 25.82
C PRO A 213 19.75 2.64 25.99
N VAL A 214 19.84 1.51 25.30
CA VAL A 214 21.01 0.63 25.35
C VAL A 214 22.18 1.37 24.71
N ARG A 215 23.25 1.61 25.46
CA ARG A 215 24.39 2.43 25.03
C ARG A 215 25.55 1.60 24.48
N SER A 216 25.63 0.28 24.73
CA SER A 216 26.73 -0.59 24.29
C SER A 216 26.32 -2.07 24.21
N GLY A 217 26.99 -2.86 23.36
CA GLY A 217 26.78 -4.29 23.17
C GLY A 217 26.12 -4.70 21.84
N PRO A 218 26.13 -5.98 21.44
CA PRO A 218 25.63 -6.45 20.13
C PRO A 218 24.11 -6.25 19.96
N LEU A 219 23.34 -6.26 21.05
CA LEU A 219 21.92 -5.98 21.04
C LEU A 219 21.61 -4.51 20.71
N VAL A 220 22.54 -3.59 21.01
CA VAL A 220 22.41 -2.15 20.74
C VAL A 220 22.32 -1.85 19.25
N GLY A 221 23.17 -2.49 18.45
CA GLY A 221 23.16 -2.28 17.00
C GLY A 221 21.80 -2.65 16.39
N TRP A 222 21.22 -3.76 16.82
CA TRP A 222 19.91 -4.19 16.38
C TRP A 222 18.79 -3.27 16.87
N LEU A 223 18.76 -2.90 18.14
CA LEU A 223 17.75 -1.98 18.69
C LEU A 223 17.82 -0.59 18.04
N ASN A 224 19.03 -0.06 17.82
CA ASN A 224 19.20 1.20 17.12
C ASN A 224 18.71 1.09 15.66
N ALA A 225 18.99 0.00 14.97
CA ALA A 225 18.48 -0.25 13.63
C ALA A 225 16.95 -0.36 13.62
N ALA A 226 16.35 -1.10 14.55
CA ALA A 226 14.91 -1.16 14.71
C ALA A 226 14.29 0.21 15.04
N GLY A 227 14.91 0.98 15.93
CA GLY A 227 14.49 2.33 16.31
C GLY A 227 14.57 3.35 15.17
N SER A 228 15.41 3.12 14.16
CA SER A 228 15.46 3.97 12.97
C SER A 228 14.18 3.92 12.14
N GLY A 229 13.38 2.86 12.27
CA GLY A 229 12.13 2.66 11.52
C GLY A 229 12.32 2.32 10.04
N ILE A 230 13.54 2.11 9.56
CA ILE A 230 13.82 1.74 8.15
C ILE A 230 13.76 0.22 7.91
N TRP A 231 13.55 -0.58 8.97
CA TRP A 231 13.51 -2.02 8.90
C TRP A 231 12.10 -2.57 9.11
N LEU A 232 11.75 -3.58 8.34
CA LEU A 232 10.44 -4.23 8.38
C LEU A 232 10.08 -4.79 9.76
N GLU A 233 11.06 -5.23 10.53
CA GLU A 233 10.89 -5.80 11.87
C GLU A 233 10.17 -4.83 12.83
N SER A 234 10.39 -3.51 12.65
CA SER A 234 9.73 -2.48 13.45
C SER A 234 8.20 -2.42 13.21
N TYR A 235 7.71 -3.09 12.19
CA TYR A 235 6.29 -3.09 11.77
C TYR A 235 5.73 -4.51 11.62
N LEU A 236 6.40 -5.52 12.18
CA LEU A 236 6.10 -6.92 11.94
C LEU A 236 4.65 -7.28 12.26
N LEU A 237 4.15 -6.82 13.40
CA LEU A 237 2.74 -7.05 13.78
C LEU A 237 1.77 -6.54 12.72
N TYR A 238 1.95 -5.33 12.25
CA TYR A 238 0.99 -4.69 11.32
C TYR A 238 0.99 -5.41 9.96
N VAL A 239 2.16 -5.88 9.53
CA VAL A 239 2.30 -6.70 8.32
C VAL A 239 1.65 -8.08 8.53
N VAL A 240 1.86 -8.73 9.67
CA VAL A 240 1.22 -10.01 10.00
C VAL A 240 -0.29 -9.86 10.13
N ALA A 241 -0.76 -8.86 10.88
CA ALA A 241 -2.20 -8.58 11.06
C ALA A 241 -2.90 -8.30 9.73
N GLY A 242 -2.31 -7.46 8.89
CA GLY A 242 -2.82 -7.19 7.55
C GLY A 242 -2.83 -8.44 6.67
N ALA A 243 -1.77 -9.25 6.73
CA ALA A 243 -1.69 -10.50 5.98
C ALA A 243 -2.74 -11.52 6.43
N LEU A 244 -2.96 -11.66 7.73
CA LEU A 244 -4.02 -12.50 8.29
C LEU A 244 -5.42 -12.02 7.89
N ALA A 245 -5.65 -10.71 7.95
CA ALA A 245 -6.90 -10.10 7.48
C ALA A 245 -7.13 -10.33 5.99
N GLY A 246 -6.07 -10.25 5.16
CA GLY A 246 -6.14 -10.57 3.73
C GLY A 246 -6.31 -12.07 3.44
N TRP A 247 -5.77 -12.94 4.31
CA TRP A 247 -5.92 -14.39 4.20
C TRP A 247 -7.35 -14.84 4.52
N HIS A 248 -7.94 -14.27 5.56
CA HIS A 248 -9.30 -14.56 6.00
C HIS A 248 -10.31 -13.49 5.59
N PHE A 249 -10.09 -12.85 4.42
CA PHE A 249 -10.77 -11.61 4.05
C PHE A 249 -12.30 -11.70 4.09
N GLU A 250 -12.88 -12.77 3.56
CA GLU A 250 -14.33 -12.96 3.56
C GLU A 250 -14.88 -13.05 5.00
N ARG A 251 -14.18 -13.79 5.87
CA ARG A 251 -14.58 -13.94 7.29
C ARG A 251 -14.43 -12.64 8.06
N VAL A 252 -13.32 -11.92 7.83
CA VAL A 252 -13.08 -10.60 8.44
C VAL A 252 -14.18 -9.62 8.03
N CYS A 253 -14.53 -9.57 6.74
CA CYS A 253 -15.62 -8.71 6.26
C CYS A 253 -16.97 -9.11 6.87
N GLU A 254 -17.28 -10.40 6.97
CA GLU A 254 -18.51 -10.90 7.58
C GLU A 254 -18.63 -10.47 9.04
N VAL A 255 -17.59 -10.72 9.84
CA VAL A 255 -17.57 -10.33 11.25
C VAL A 255 -17.66 -8.82 11.42
N THR A 256 -16.92 -8.06 10.60
CA THR A 256 -16.95 -6.60 10.65
C THR A 256 -18.34 -6.05 10.29
N ARG A 257 -19.03 -6.62 9.30
CA ARG A 257 -20.39 -6.20 8.92
C ARG A 257 -21.42 -6.41 10.04
N ARG A 258 -21.24 -7.41 10.88
CA ARG A 258 -22.11 -7.63 12.05
C ARG A 258 -21.99 -6.51 13.07
N HIS A 259 -20.85 -5.79 13.12
CA HIS A 259 -20.51 -4.83 14.15
C HIS A 259 -20.17 -3.41 13.62
N TYR A 260 -20.42 -3.09 12.35
CA TYR A 260 -20.06 -1.79 11.76
C TYR A 260 -21.10 -0.67 11.98
N GLN A 261 -21.88 -0.72 13.07
CA GLN A 261 -22.75 0.36 13.49
C GLN A 261 -21.92 1.59 13.88
N ALA A 262 -22.49 2.79 13.69
CA ALA A 262 -21.79 4.04 14.00
C ALA A 262 -21.33 4.11 15.45
N SER A 263 -22.17 3.64 16.36
CA SER A 263 -21.88 3.57 17.81
C SER A 263 -20.69 2.66 18.13
N THR A 264 -20.65 1.46 17.54
CA THR A 264 -19.53 0.53 17.74
C THR A 264 -18.23 1.08 17.14
N MET A 265 -18.29 1.67 15.94
CA MET A 265 -17.11 2.32 15.35
C MET A 265 -16.60 3.48 16.20
N ALA A 266 -17.51 4.32 16.71
CA ALA A 266 -17.15 5.42 17.60
C ALA A 266 -16.56 4.91 18.93
N LEU A 267 -17.11 3.84 19.50
CA LEU A 267 -16.59 3.22 20.71
C LEU A 267 -15.18 2.67 20.52
N VAL A 268 -14.94 1.92 19.43
CA VAL A 268 -13.61 1.32 19.15
C VAL A 268 -12.58 2.41 18.82
N ALA A 269 -12.94 3.40 17.99
CA ALA A 269 -12.06 4.53 17.71
C ALA A 269 -11.77 5.35 18.96
N GLY A 270 -12.82 5.64 19.76
CA GLY A 270 -12.70 6.35 21.03
C GLY A 270 -11.82 5.62 22.04
N PHE A 271 -11.93 4.29 22.10
CA PHE A 271 -11.04 3.46 22.92
C PHE A 271 -9.57 3.59 22.46
N GLY A 272 -9.30 3.53 21.14
CA GLY A 272 -7.95 3.75 20.60
C GLY A 272 -7.39 5.12 21.01
N VAL A 273 -8.18 6.19 20.81
CA VAL A 273 -7.78 7.56 21.20
C VAL A 273 -7.55 7.65 22.72
N ALA A 274 -8.47 7.09 23.53
CA ALA A 274 -8.35 7.12 24.98
C ALA A 274 -7.13 6.35 25.48
N ALA A 275 -6.81 5.20 24.88
CA ALA A 275 -5.60 4.45 25.20
C ALA A 275 -4.34 5.24 24.87
N GLY A 276 -4.22 5.78 23.64
CA GLY A 276 -3.05 6.54 23.21
C GLY A 276 -2.86 7.83 23.99
N VAL A 277 -3.87 8.69 24.03
CA VAL A 277 -3.81 9.96 24.77
C VAL A 277 -3.70 9.72 26.27
N GLY A 278 -4.40 8.73 26.82
CA GLY A 278 -4.32 8.37 28.24
C GLY A 278 -2.91 7.93 28.64
N THR A 279 -2.27 7.06 27.85
CA THR A 279 -0.87 6.64 28.07
C THR A 279 0.09 7.84 27.95
N TYR A 280 -0.08 8.66 26.91
CA TYR A 280 0.69 9.89 26.73
C TYR A 280 0.62 10.82 27.94
N LEU A 281 -0.57 11.09 28.46
CA LEU A 281 -0.78 11.94 29.63
C LEU A 281 -0.21 11.28 30.90
N ALA A 282 -0.37 9.96 31.05
CA ALA A 282 0.22 9.23 32.18
C ALA A 282 1.75 9.31 32.19
N GLU A 283 2.40 9.19 31.03
CA GLU A 283 3.87 9.36 30.93
C GLU A 283 4.33 10.77 31.34
N ILE A 284 3.57 11.81 30.97
CA ILE A 284 3.90 13.18 31.38
C ILE A 284 3.67 13.40 32.87
N TYR A 285 2.46 13.11 33.36
CA TYR A 285 2.06 13.53 34.70
C TYR A 285 2.44 12.55 35.80
N LEU A 286 2.58 11.26 35.48
CA LEU A 286 3.00 10.23 36.44
C LEU A 286 4.44 9.81 36.24
N GLY A 287 4.91 9.80 34.99
CA GLY A 287 6.29 9.40 34.63
C GLY A 287 7.28 10.54 34.53
N GLY A 288 6.83 11.81 34.54
CA GLY A 288 7.70 12.97 34.41
C GLY A 288 8.34 13.16 33.04
N ALA A 289 7.81 12.49 31.99
CA ALA A 289 8.31 12.60 30.62
C ALA A 289 8.00 13.98 30.03
N THR A 290 8.88 14.47 29.16
CA THR A 290 8.57 15.66 28.36
C THR A 290 7.49 15.32 27.31
N PRO A 291 6.67 16.30 26.86
CA PRO A 291 5.68 16.06 25.81
C PRO A 291 6.27 15.46 24.53
N GLY A 292 7.49 15.84 24.15
CA GLY A 292 8.19 15.27 22.99
C GLY A 292 8.60 13.82 23.18
N ALA A 293 9.07 13.43 24.36
CA ALA A 293 9.43 12.05 24.68
C ALA A 293 8.17 11.16 24.78
N ALA A 294 7.13 11.64 25.46
CA ALA A 294 5.87 10.93 25.62
C ALA A 294 5.10 10.74 24.29
N SER A 295 5.32 11.59 23.28
CA SER A 295 4.76 11.42 21.94
C SER A 295 5.67 10.67 20.97
N ALA A 296 6.64 9.90 21.46
CA ALA A 296 7.53 9.10 20.61
C ALA A 296 6.76 8.10 19.74
N VAL A 297 7.29 7.84 18.54
CA VAL A 297 6.57 7.05 17.52
C VAL A 297 6.54 5.56 17.80
N PHE A 298 7.49 5.02 18.56
CA PHE A 298 7.57 3.60 18.90
C PHE A 298 7.16 3.39 20.36
N GLN A 299 5.85 3.35 20.59
CA GLN A 299 5.27 3.08 21.91
C GLN A 299 4.41 1.83 21.89
N PRO A 300 4.34 1.04 22.97
CA PRO A 300 3.49 -0.14 23.04
C PRO A 300 2.02 0.15 22.79
N VAL A 301 1.53 1.30 23.22
CA VAL A 301 0.11 1.70 23.05
C VAL A 301 -0.27 1.91 21.58
N VAL A 302 0.67 2.24 20.70
CA VAL A 302 0.43 2.39 19.25
C VAL A 302 -0.10 1.07 18.64
N VAL A 303 0.22 -0.08 19.23
CA VAL A 303 -0.36 -1.37 18.84
C VAL A 303 -1.87 -1.36 18.99
N VAL A 304 -2.36 -0.88 20.13
CA VAL A 304 -3.80 -0.81 20.45
C VAL A 304 -4.49 0.19 19.52
N GLU A 305 -3.92 1.37 19.38
CA GLU A 305 -4.45 2.43 18.50
C GLU A 305 -4.54 1.96 17.05
N ALA A 306 -3.46 1.41 16.50
CA ALA A 306 -3.39 0.99 15.11
C ALA A 306 -4.37 -0.16 14.80
N LEU A 307 -4.57 -1.11 15.71
CA LEU A 307 -5.56 -2.16 15.55
C LEU A 307 -6.98 -1.62 15.65
N ALA A 308 -7.26 -0.72 16.60
CA ALA A 308 -8.57 -0.08 16.77
C ALA A 308 -8.91 0.77 15.52
N PHE A 309 -8.01 1.62 15.06
CA PHE A 309 -8.23 2.43 13.85
C PHE A 309 -8.26 1.57 12.59
N GLY A 310 -7.42 0.55 12.49
CA GLY A 310 -7.43 -0.39 11.36
C GLY A 310 -8.79 -1.06 11.18
N TRP A 311 -9.36 -1.57 12.28
CA TRP A 311 -10.71 -2.14 12.27
C TRP A 311 -11.78 -1.08 11.97
N THR A 312 -11.71 0.09 12.61
CA THR A 312 -12.68 1.18 12.40
C THR A 312 -12.70 1.65 10.96
N LEU A 313 -11.53 1.82 10.33
CA LEU A 313 -11.42 2.22 8.94
C LEU A 313 -11.96 1.14 7.99
N LEU A 314 -11.71 -0.14 8.29
CA LEU A 314 -12.30 -1.24 7.52
C LEU A 314 -13.82 -1.25 7.65
N ALA A 315 -14.35 -1.10 8.87
CA ALA A 315 -15.77 -1.04 9.14
C ALA A 315 -16.44 0.14 8.42
N ALA A 316 -15.84 1.32 8.47
CA ALA A 316 -16.31 2.52 7.78
C ALA A 316 -16.29 2.34 6.26
N GLY A 317 -15.21 1.78 5.70
CA GLY A 317 -15.10 1.50 4.28
C GLY A 317 -16.12 0.47 3.78
N LEU A 318 -16.35 -0.62 4.52
CA LEU A 318 -17.37 -1.62 4.21
C LEU A 318 -18.76 -1.01 4.28
N ARG A 319 -19.08 -0.28 5.36
CA ARG A 319 -20.37 0.39 5.53
C ARG A 319 -20.65 1.38 4.41
N TRP A 320 -19.65 2.17 4.01
CA TRP A 320 -19.77 3.07 2.87
C TRP A 320 -20.02 2.31 1.56
N SER A 321 -19.27 1.23 1.32
CA SER A 321 -19.43 0.41 0.12
C SER A 321 -20.82 -0.25 0.06
N ASP A 322 -21.30 -0.79 1.19
CA ASP A 322 -22.58 -1.49 1.28
C ASP A 322 -23.78 -0.52 1.19
N ARG A 323 -23.59 0.78 1.47
CA ARG A 323 -24.59 1.86 1.34
C ARG A 323 -24.60 2.55 -0.04
N GLY A 324 -24.07 1.92 -1.05
CA GLY A 324 -24.07 2.40 -2.44
C GLY A 324 -22.89 3.27 -2.84
N ALA A 325 -21.85 3.36 -1.98
CA ALA A 325 -20.57 4.00 -2.30
C ALA A 325 -20.74 5.41 -2.90
N SER A 326 -21.42 6.31 -2.16
CA SER A 326 -21.59 7.72 -2.58
C SER A 326 -20.24 8.35 -2.94
N HIS A 327 -20.24 9.24 -3.95
CA HIS A 327 -19.00 9.88 -4.44
C HIS A 327 -17.87 8.91 -4.85
N ARG A 328 -18.20 7.70 -5.32
CA ARG A 328 -17.22 6.65 -5.68
C ARG A 328 -16.11 7.14 -6.61
N LYS A 329 -16.44 8.00 -7.60
CA LYS A 329 -15.43 8.55 -8.51
C LYS A 329 -14.40 9.41 -7.80
N PHE A 330 -14.82 10.19 -6.80
CA PHE A 330 -13.93 11.02 -5.96
C PHE A 330 -12.98 10.14 -5.14
N PHE A 331 -13.50 9.16 -4.39
CA PHE A 331 -12.69 8.24 -3.58
C PHE A 331 -11.73 7.42 -4.43
N ALA A 332 -12.17 6.92 -5.58
CA ALA A 332 -11.31 6.20 -6.52
C ALA A 332 -10.20 7.09 -7.12
N ALA A 333 -10.51 8.35 -7.46
CA ALA A 333 -9.51 9.30 -7.96
C ALA A 333 -8.48 9.65 -6.89
N GLY A 334 -8.90 9.90 -5.65
CA GLY A 334 -8.04 10.17 -4.52
C GLY A 334 -7.16 8.97 -4.17
N SER A 335 -7.74 7.78 -4.04
CA SER A 335 -7.01 6.51 -3.83
C SER A 335 -5.99 6.27 -4.94
N ALA A 336 -6.33 6.61 -6.18
CA ALA A 336 -5.40 6.52 -7.30
C ALA A 336 -4.25 7.53 -7.23
N SER A 337 -4.42 8.66 -6.57
CA SER A 337 -3.41 9.71 -6.40
C SER A 337 -2.66 9.63 -5.08
N SER A 338 -3.08 8.78 -4.13
CA SER A 338 -2.56 8.71 -2.76
C SER A 338 -1.04 8.56 -2.70
N PHE A 339 -0.44 7.73 -3.56
CA PHE A 339 1.01 7.55 -3.57
C PHE A 339 1.74 8.81 -4.07
N GLY A 340 1.19 9.52 -5.07
CA GLY A 340 1.75 10.80 -5.51
C GLY A 340 1.60 11.90 -4.46
N ILE A 341 0.46 11.93 -3.73
CA ILE A 341 0.26 12.84 -2.58
C ILE A 341 1.32 12.54 -1.52
N TYR A 342 1.51 11.27 -1.18
CA TYR A 342 2.54 10.85 -0.24
C TYR A 342 3.95 11.34 -0.63
N LEU A 343 4.29 11.26 -1.91
CA LEU A 343 5.61 11.68 -2.39
C LEU A 343 5.79 13.20 -2.41
N ALA A 344 4.74 13.96 -2.73
CA ALA A 344 4.83 15.40 -2.95
C ALA A 344 4.58 16.25 -1.68
N HIS A 345 3.82 15.74 -0.69
CA HIS A 345 3.35 16.57 0.43
C HIS A 345 4.47 17.25 1.25
N PRO A 346 5.67 16.66 1.48
CA PRO A 346 6.71 17.35 2.24
C PRO A 346 7.28 18.56 1.50
N LEU A 347 7.38 18.47 0.16
CA LEU A 347 7.82 19.60 -0.65
C LEU A 347 6.78 20.73 -0.64
N VAL A 348 5.50 20.35 -0.75
CA VAL A 348 4.37 21.30 -0.66
C VAL A 348 4.32 21.94 0.73
N LEU A 349 4.46 21.14 1.79
CA LEU A 349 4.52 21.63 3.17
C LEU A 349 5.68 22.62 3.36
N GLN A 350 6.86 22.28 2.90
CA GLN A 350 8.04 23.15 2.96
C GLN A 350 7.79 24.50 2.27
N GLY A 351 7.22 24.47 1.05
CA GLY A 351 6.88 25.69 0.32
C GLY A 351 5.83 26.56 1.02
N LEU A 352 4.77 25.94 1.56
CA LEU A 352 3.73 26.66 2.31
C LEU A 352 4.26 27.22 3.62
N LEU A 353 5.11 26.50 4.33
CA LEU A 353 5.76 27.00 5.56
C LEU A 353 6.73 28.17 5.27
N ALA A 354 7.48 28.09 4.17
CA ALA A 354 8.35 29.18 3.75
C ALA A 354 7.54 30.45 3.42
N LEU A 355 6.42 30.30 2.69
CA LEU A 355 5.50 31.40 2.39
C LEU A 355 4.86 31.98 3.66
N ALA A 356 4.38 31.12 4.56
CA ALA A 356 3.79 31.50 5.82
C ALA A 356 4.82 32.20 6.75
N SER A 357 6.08 31.78 6.70
CA SER A 357 7.18 32.42 7.43
C SER A 357 7.46 33.82 6.88
N ALA A 358 7.59 33.95 5.56
CA ALA A 358 7.86 35.23 4.90
C ALA A 358 6.74 36.27 5.12
N SER A 359 5.49 35.81 5.25
CA SER A 359 4.33 36.69 5.52
C SER A 359 4.04 36.96 6.99
N GLY A 360 4.82 36.38 7.92
CA GLY A 360 4.59 36.50 9.38
C GLY A 360 3.45 35.60 9.91
N VAL A 361 2.68 34.96 9.05
CA VAL A 361 1.56 34.08 9.43
C VAL A 361 2.02 32.91 10.30
N LEU A 362 3.18 32.33 9.99
CA LEU A 362 3.72 31.20 10.76
C LEU A 362 4.06 31.61 12.19
N ALA A 363 4.60 32.80 12.39
CA ALA A 363 4.90 33.33 13.72
C ALA A 363 3.61 33.58 14.52
N ALA A 364 2.58 34.14 13.88
CA ALA A 364 1.26 34.33 14.48
C ALA A 364 0.61 33.01 14.89
N VAL A 365 0.68 31.97 14.04
CA VAL A 365 0.13 30.64 14.32
C VAL A 365 0.88 29.99 15.49
N ARG A 366 2.22 30.06 15.54
CA ARG A 366 3.03 29.50 16.62
C ARG A 366 2.90 30.25 17.94
N GLY A 367 2.57 31.54 17.90
CA GLY A 367 2.27 32.36 19.08
C GLY A 367 0.82 32.26 19.56
N ALA A 368 -0.04 31.55 18.84
CA ALA A 368 -1.42 31.36 19.25
C ALA A 368 -1.55 30.44 20.48
N PRO A 369 -2.60 30.61 21.31
CA PRO A 369 -2.88 29.71 22.42
C PRO A 369 -2.96 28.25 21.95
N ALA A 370 -2.52 27.31 22.82
CA ALA A 370 -2.63 25.88 22.58
C ALA A 370 -4.08 25.51 22.25
N GLY A 371 -4.29 24.71 21.22
CA GLY A 371 -5.60 24.41 20.64
C GLY A 371 -5.92 25.23 19.40
N LEU A 372 -5.73 26.55 19.40
CA LEU A 372 -5.89 27.37 18.18
C LEU A 372 -4.75 27.12 17.17
N GLU A 373 -3.53 26.94 17.64
CA GLU A 373 -2.41 26.50 16.80
C GLU A 373 -2.74 25.18 16.09
N GLN A 374 -3.21 24.16 16.81
CA GLN A 374 -3.57 22.86 16.23
C GLN A 374 -4.77 22.95 15.28
N LEU A 375 -5.76 23.78 15.61
CA LEU A 375 -6.88 24.04 14.72
C LEU A 375 -6.43 24.72 13.42
N ALA A 376 -5.51 25.69 13.47
CA ALA A 376 -4.95 26.33 12.29
C ALA A 376 -4.13 25.34 11.44
N LEU A 377 -3.32 24.50 12.09
CA LEU A 377 -2.49 23.51 11.40
C LEU A 377 -3.34 22.38 10.78
N LEU A 378 -4.27 21.80 11.52
CA LEU A 378 -5.10 20.69 11.03
C LEU A 378 -6.33 21.16 10.23
N GLY A 379 -6.92 22.29 10.57
CA GLY A 379 -8.12 22.80 9.91
C GLY A 379 -7.83 23.58 8.64
N VAL A 380 -6.65 24.19 8.51
CA VAL A 380 -6.27 25.01 7.35
C VAL A 380 -5.04 24.48 6.64
N ALA A 381 -3.90 24.40 7.34
CA ALA A 381 -2.63 24.04 6.68
C ALA A 381 -2.64 22.62 6.12
N ALA A 382 -3.07 21.61 6.88
CA ALA A 382 -3.09 20.24 6.42
C ALA A 382 -4.04 20.00 5.22
N PRO A 383 -5.28 20.53 5.18
CA PRO A 383 -6.13 20.49 3.99
C PRO A 383 -5.50 21.18 2.77
N LEU A 384 -4.81 22.31 2.96
CA LEU A 384 -4.08 22.98 1.87
C LEU A 384 -2.94 22.13 1.35
N VAL A 385 -2.08 21.60 2.23
CA VAL A 385 -0.99 20.68 1.84
C VAL A 385 -1.57 19.48 1.09
N TYR A 386 -2.63 18.87 1.61
CA TYR A 386 -3.29 17.73 0.99
C TYR A 386 -3.84 18.07 -0.40
N GLY A 387 -4.60 19.15 -0.50
CA GLY A 387 -5.26 19.61 -1.75
C GLY A 387 -4.23 19.96 -2.84
N VAL A 388 -3.21 20.74 -2.50
CA VAL A 388 -2.14 21.11 -3.43
C VAL A 388 -1.35 19.86 -3.87
N SER A 389 -1.02 18.98 -2.94
CA SER A 389 -0.34 17.71 -3.26
C SER A 389 -1.19 16.82 -4.17
N TRP A 390 -2.52 16.80 -3.97
CA TRP A 390 -3.43 16.06 -4.84
C TRP A 390 -3.47 16.64 -6.25
N VAL A 391 -3.53 17.97 -6.39
CA VAL A 391 -3.48 18.65 -7.70
C VAL A 391 -2.17 18.30 -8.41
N ILE A 392 -1.03 18.45 -7.74
CA ILE A 392 0.30 18.10 -8.29
C ILE A 392 0.35 16.62 -8.72
N ALA A 393 -0.06 15.69 -7.85
CA ALA A 393 -0.09 14.28 -8.16
C ALA A 393 -1.02 13.97 -9.35
N SER A 394 -2.17 14.65 -9.44
CA SER A 394 -3.13 14.47 -10.53
C SER A 394 -2.60 15.01 -11.86
N ALA A 395 -1.90 16.14 -11.84
CA ALA A 395 -1.22 16.72 -13.00
C ALA A 395 -0.06 15.81 -13.45
N ALA A 396 0.81 15.39 -12.51
CA ALA A 396 1.95 14.50 -12.80
C ALA A 396 1.50 13.17 -13.46
N ARG A 397 0.34 12.63 -13.07
CA ARG A 397 -0.23 11.42 -13.68
C ARG A 397 -0.60 11.56 -15.17
N ARG A 398 -0.72 12.79 -15.65
CA ARG A 398 -1.03 13.10 -17.07
C ARG A 398 0.23 13.32 -17.91
N THR A 399 1.41 13.25 -17.31
CA THR A 399 2.71 13.46 -17.97
C THR A 399 3.43 12.14 -18.24
N PRO A 400 4.39 12.09 -19.17
CA PRO A 400 5.27 10.93 -19.37
C PRO A 400 6.05 10.51 -18.12
N PHE A 401 6.30 11.46 -17.21
CA PHE A 401 7.00 11.24 -15.94
C PHE A 401 6.13 10.63 -14.84
N SER A 402 4.89 10.27 -15.15
CA SER A 402 3.91 9.73 -14.20
C SER A 402 4.47 8.60 -13.34
N LEU A 403 5.25 7.67 -13.92
CA LEU A 403 5.85 6.56 -13.19
C LEU A 403 6.82 7.05 -12.10
N MET A 404 7.68 8.01 -12.43
CA MET A 404 8.68 8.56 -11.53
C MET A 404 8.07 9.46 -10.46
N LEU A 405 7.01 10.21 -10.80
CA LEU A 405 6.41 11.19 -9.90
C LEU A 405 5.26 10.62 -9.06
N THR A 406 4.60 9.56 -9.52
CA THR A 406 3.40 9.03 -8.84
C THR A 406 3.39 7.51 -8.70
N GLY A 407 4.46 6.80 -9.11
CA GLY A 407 4.52 5.34 -9.09
C GLY A 407 3.44 4.66 -9.96
N ARG A 408 2.91 5.36 -10.96
CA ARG A 408 1.87 4.85 -11.86
C ARG A 408 2.24 5.08 -13.31
N GLU A 409 1.98 4.08 -14.14
CA GLU A 409 2.18 4.19 -15.58
C GLU A 409 1.25 5.25 -16.19
N TYR A 410 1.77 5.97 -17.17
CA TYR A 410 1.04 6.99 -17.93
C TYR A 410 -0.18 6.39 -18.64
N ALA A 411 -1.30 7.11 -18.62
CA ALA A 411 -2.58 6.60 -19.12
C ALA A 411 -2.60 6.26 -20.63
N SER A 412 -1.80 6.94 -21.46
CA SER A 412 -1.68 6.64 -22.89
C SER A 412 -0.95 5.34 -23.19
N ALA A 413 0.07 4.97 -22.38
CA ALA A 413 0.76 3.70 -22.48
C ALA A 413 -0.18 2.53 -22.17
N ARG A 414 -1.13 2.70 -21.24
CA ARG A 414 -2.17 1.72 -20.92
C ARG A 414 -3.14 1.49 -22.08
N ARG A 415 -3.52 2.55 -22.82
CA ARG A 415 -4.42 2.43 -24.00
C ARG A 415 -3.74 1.67 -25.14
N ARG A 416 -2.44 1.91 -25.38
CA ARG A 416 -1.66 1.19 -26.41
C ARG A 416 -1.48 -0.30 -26.09
N ALA A 417 -1.20 -0.64 -24.83
CA ALA A 417 -1.08 -2.04 -24.39
C ALA A 417 -2.42 -2.79 -24.39
N GLY A 418 -3.54 -2.11 -24.12
CA GLY A 418 -4.89 -2.69 -24.19
C GLY A 418 -5.44 -2.85 -25.62
N GLY A 419 -5.01 -2.01 -26.55
CA GLY A 419 -5.37 -2.09 -27.97
C GLY A 419 -4.59 -3.16 -28.76
N ALA A 420 -3.37 -3.51 -28.32
CA ALA A 420 -2.57 -4.56 -28.95
C ALA A 420 -3.03 -5.98 -28.63
N ASN A 421 -3.85 -6.16 -27.60
CA ASN A 421 -4.42 -7.47 -27.23
C ASN A 421 -5.86 -7.69 -27.76
N GLY A 422 -6.37 -6.78 -28.57
CA GLY A 422 -7.75 -6.85 -29.13
C GLY A 422 -7.82 -7.10 -30.64
N THR A 423 -6.67 -7.25 -31.31
CA THR A 423 -6.59 -7.59 -32.74
C THR A 423 -5.63 -8.76 -32.91
N GLY A 424 -6.13 -9.96 -32.66
CA GLY A 424 -5.45 -11.22 -32.89
C GLY A 424 -6.42 -12.36 -32.67
#